data_8a85c50588e1b8067115680dbf0dc26e
#
_entry.id   8a85c50588e1b8067115680dbf0dc26e
#
_cell.length_a   1.000
_cell.length_b   1.000
_cell.length_c   1.000
_cell.angle_alpha   90.00
_cell.angle_beta   90.00
_cell.angle_gamma   90.00
#
_symmetry.space_group_name_H-M   'P 1'
#
loop_
_entity.id
_entity.type
_entity.pdbx_description
1 polymer ?
#
loop_
_entity_poly.entity_id
_entity_poly.type
_entity_poly.pdbx_seq_one_letter_code
_entity_poly.pdbx_strand_id
1 'polypeptide(L)'
;MARGRKKINPIEIFDSLNHKIGYEYLREVQASFLKEWWSKRDNKDTVGIMDTGSGKTLIGLLMLFSKMNEGVGPAVYLCPDNQLVNQVIEQAELYGIPVCEIVTAPQGKKQEIPLEFINSEAILVTTFEKIFNGLSIFGIRGIGSREIQEIGALLIDDAHSSIKKARKQSTFVIPSHNSMYSAIFALFEEDIEKQSYGAFQSIKKGERSVSRLVPYWAYKAKLKT
;
A
#
# COMPACT_ATOMS: atom_id res chain seq x y z
N MET A 1 8.25 -5.73 36.40
CA MET A 1 6.91 -5.11 36.24
C MET A 1 6.20 -5.89 35.14
N ALA A 2 5.03 -6.49 35.41
CA ALA A 2 4.24 -7.18 34.42
C ALA A 2 3.76 -6.14 33.38
N ARG A 3 4.16 -6.27 32.11
CA ARG A 3 3.58 -5.47 31.01
C ARG A 3 2.09 -5.78 30.98
N GLY A 4 1.25 -4.81 31.33
CA GLY A 4 -0.20 -4.94 31.23
C GLY A 4 -0.57 -5.37 29.80
N ARG A 5 -1.61 -6.20 29.66
CA ARG A 5 -2.10 -6.69 28.37
C ARG A 5 -2.46 -5.47 27.49
N LYS A 6 -1.84 -5.36 26.31
CA LYS A 6 -2.13 -4.26 25.38
C LYS A 6 -3.62 -4.29 25.00
N LYS A 7 -4.27 -3.13 24.98
CA LYS A 7 -5.64 -3.00 24.45
C LYS A 7 -5.61 -3.26 22.94
N ILE A 8 -6.55 -4.05 22.46
CA ILE A 8 -6.67 -4.42 21.04
C ILE A 8 -7.93 -3.85 20.39
N ASN A 9 -9.01 -3.60 21.15
CA ASN A 9 -10.19 -2.94 20.61
C ASN A 9 -9.88 -1.49 20.24
N PRO A 10 -10.12 -1.04 18.98
CA PRO A 10 -9.74 0.28 18.51
C PRO A 10 -10.41 1.43 19.27
N ILE A 11 -11.61 1.24 19.80
CA ILE A 11 -12.29 2.25 20.63
C ILE A 11 -11.61 2.34 22.02
N GLU A 12 -11.32 1.20 22.66
CA GLU A 12 -10.60 1.19 23.93
C GLU A 12 -9.17 1.72 23.78
N ILE A 13 -8.54 1.49 22.62
CA ILE A 13 -7.24 2.10 22.29
C ILE A 13 -7.41 3.61 22.26
N PHE A 14 -8.39 4.11 21.49
CA PHE A 14 -8.67 5.54 21.39
C PHE A 14 -8.83 6.16 22.79
N ASP A 15 -9.70 5.62 23.64
CA ASP A 15 -9.95 6.13 24.99
C ASP A 15 -8.72 6.14 25.91
N SER A 16 -7.65 5.42 25.54
CA SER A 16 -6.41 5.34 26.31
C SER A 16 -5.27 6.21 25.81
N LEU A 17 -5.45 6.88 24.66
CA LEU A 17 -4.44 7.74 24.09
C LEU A 17 -4.40 9.12 24.75
N ASN A 18 -3.26 9.80 24.63
CA ASN A 18 -3.08 11.15 25.10
C ASN A 18 -3.47 12.15 24.00
N HIS A 19 -4.77 12.45 23.87
CA HIS A 19 -5.28 13.37 22.90
C HIS A 19 -4.90 14.83 23.18
N LYS A 20 -4.71 15.63 22.14
CA LYS A 20 -4.68 17.09 22.27
C LYS A 20 -6.09 17.61 22.58
N ILE A 21 -6.17 18.76 23.24
CA ILE A 21 -7.46 19.40 23.56
C ILE A 21 -8.31 19.60 22.31
N GLY A 22 -9.57 19.15 22.37
CA GLY A 22 -10.52 19.20 21.26
C GLY A 22 -10.57 17.92 20.40
N TYR A 23 -9.77 16.88 20.74
CA TYR A 23 -9.69 15.61 20.00
C TYR A 23 -10.03 14.39 20.85
N GLU A 24 -10.72 14.58 21.97
CA GLU A 24 -11.00 13.55 22.99
C GLU A 24 -12.16 12.63 22.63
N TYR A 25 -12.90 12.93 21.56
CA TYR A 25 -14.11 12.19 21.22
C TYR A 25 -14.12 11.65 19.80
N LEU A 26 -14.49 10.39 19.65
CA LEU A 26 -14.83 9.83 18.34
C LEU A 26 -16.18 10.37 17.87
N ARG A 27 -16.26 10.75 16.60
CA ARG A 27 -17.55 11.04 15.95
C ARG A 27 -18.37 9.75 15.84
N GLU A 28 -19.69 9.86 15.85
CA GLU A 28 -20.60 8.70 15.78
C GLU A 28 -20.29 7.80 14.56
N VAL A 29 -20.06 8.39 13.39
CA VAL A 29 -19.68 7.68 12.16
C VAL A 29 -18.38 6.89 12.34
N GLN A 30 -17.38 7.46 13.02
CA GLN A 30 -16.11 6.80 13.28
C GLN A 30 -16.26 5.62 14.24
N ALA A 31 -16.99 5.83 15.33
CA ALA A 31 -17.25 4.78 16.32
C ALA A 31 -18.08 3.62 15.71
N SER A 32 -19.08 3.95 14.88
CA SER A 32 -19.88 2.95 14.17
C SER A 32 -19.05 2.11 13.21
N PHE A 33 -18.20 2.77 12.40
CA PHE A 33 -17.30 2.07 11.47
C PHE A 33 -16.31 1.16 12.21
N LEU A 34 -15.71 1.64 13.28
CA LEU A 34 -14.75 0.85 14.08
C LEU A 34 -15.40 -0.36 14.74
N LYS A 35 -16.66 -0.24 15.20
CA LYS A 35 -17.44 -1.37 15.73
C LYS A 35 -17.73 -2.43 14.65
N GLU A 36 -18.12 -2.00 13.46
CA GLU A 36 -18.35 -2.90 12.34
C GLU A 36 -17.08 -3.60 11.92
N TRP A 37 -15.98 -2.84 11.73
CA TRP A 37 -14.68 -3.41 11.40
C TRP A 37 -14.22 -4.41 12.47
N TRP A 38 -14.37 -4.07 13.75
CA TRP A 38 -13.99 -4.94 14.86
C TRP A 38 -14.68 -6.30 14.80
N SER A 39 -15.96 -6.35 14.42
CA SER A 39 -16.69 -7.60 14.24
C SER A 39 -16.19 -8.47 13.07
N LYS A 40 -15.47 -7.86 12.12
CA LYS A 40 -14.95 -8.48 10.90
C LYS A 40 -13.42 -8.50 10.84
N ARG A 41 -12.74 -8.16 11.94
CA ARG A 41 -11.29 -7.95 11.96
C ARG A 41 -10.44 -9.15 11.57
N ASP A 42 -11.00 -10.35 11.63
CA ASP A 42 -10.33 -11.59 11.23
C ASP A 42 -10.36 -11.83 9.71
N ASN A 43 -11.10 -11.01 8.97
CA ASN A 43 -11.04 -11.02 7.52
C ASN A 43 -9.65 -10.57 7.05
N LYS A 44 -9.07 -11.33 6.11
CA LYS A 44 -7.75 -11.03 5.56
C LYS A 44 -7.72 -9.67 4.87
N ASP A 45 -8.74 -9.37 4.09
CA ASP A 45 -8.86 -8.15 3.31
C ASP A 45 -10.18 -7.45 3.63
N THR A 46 -10.13 -6.14 3.83
CA THR A 46 -11.29 -5.30 4.11
C THR A 46 -11.24 -4.03 3.27
N VAL A 47 -12.35 -3.68 2.65
CA VAL A 47 -12.51 -2.41 1.93
C VAL A 47 -13.49 -1.54 2.70
N GLY A 48 -13.02 -0.37 3.16
CA GLY A 48 -13.85 0.64 3.82
C GLY A 48 -14.19 1.77 2.85
N ILE A 49 -15.47 2.10 2.72
CA ILE A 49 -15.94 3.22 1.91
C ILE A 49 -16.55 4.26 2.85
N MET A 50 -16.01 5.47 2.82
CA MET A 50 -16.45 6.57 3.67
C MET A 50 -16.38 7.90 2.92
N ASP A 51 -17.23 8.84 3.28
CA ASP A 51 -17.25 10.18 2.71
C ASP A 51 -16.00 11.00 3.05
N THR A 52 -15.71 11.98 2.21
CA THR A 52 -14.63 12.93 2.47
C THR A 52 -14.94 13.74 3.75
N GLY A 53 -13.94 13.94 4.60
CA GLY A 53 -14.10 14.64 5.87
C GLY A 53 -14.66 13.80 7.03
N SER A 54 -15.00 12.51 6.82
CA SER A 54 -15.46 11.61 7.87
C SER A 54 -14.38 11.21 8.90
N GLY A 55 -13.12 11.56 8.64
CA GLY A 55 -11.97 11.22 9.50
C GLY A 55 -11.41 9.82 9.26
N LYS A 56 -11.37 9.39 8.00
CA LYS A 56 -10.79 8.09 7.56
C LYS A 56 -9.39 7.84 8.11
N THR A 57 -8.57 8.88 8.20
CA THR A 57 -7.19 8.78 8.68
C THR A 57 -7.12 8.24 10.11
N LEU A 58 -7.91 8.80 11.03
CA LEU A 58 -7.97 8.33 12.42
C LEU A 58 -8.43 6.86 12.48
N ILE A 59 -9.48 6.53 11.75
CA ILE A 59 -10.00 5.16 11.70
C ILE A 59 -8.92 4.19 11.23
N GLY A 60 -8.22 4.52 10.14
CA GLY A 60 -7.15 3.72 9.59
C GLY A 60 -5.98 3.52 10.56
N LEU A 61 -5.57 4.59 11.24
CA LEU A 61 -4.52 4.53 12.25
C LEU A 61 -4.92 3.65 13.44
N LEU A 62 -6.16 3.76 13.93
CA LEU A 62 -6.67 2.92 15.02
C LEU A 62 -6.78 1.44 14.63
N MET A 63 -7.19 1.15 13.39
CA MET A 63 -7.23 -0.23 12.87
C MET A 63 -5.83 -0.84 12.81
N LEU A 64 -4.84 -0.11 12.29
CA LEU A 64 -3.46 -0.56 12.24
C LEU A 64 -2.86 -0.73 13.63
N PHE A 65 -3.13 0.20 14.55
CA PHE A 65 -2.64 0.12 15.91
C PHE A 65 -3.25 -1.07 16.67
N SER A 66 -4.55 -1.35 16.42
CA SER A 66 -5.21 -2.56 16.90
C SER A 66 -4.50 -3.84 16.44
N LYS A 67 -4.24 -3.97 15.13
CA LYS A 67 -3.53 -5.12 14.57
C LYS A 67 -2.11 -5.28 15.10
N MET A 68 -1.39 -4.18 15.26
CA MET A 68 -0.06 -4.17 15.85
C MET A 68 -0.09 -4.63 17.32
N ASN A 69 -1.09 -4.22 18.11
CA ASN A 69 -1.28 -4.65 19.49
C ASN A 69 -1.73 -6.11 19.61
N GLU A 70 -2.42 -6.66 18.61
CA GLU A 70 -2.72 -8.10 18.51
C GLU A 70 -1.45 -8.95 18.27
N GLY A 71 -0.34 -8.32 17.87
CA GLY A 71 0.90 -9.01 17.56
C GLY A 71 0.99 -9.58 16.15
N VAL A 72 0.19 -9.04 15.22
CA VAL A 72 0.21 -9.46 13.80
C VAL A 72 1.55 -9.08 13.14
N GLY A 73 2.25 -8.08 13.67
CA GLY A 73 3.56 -7.60 13.21
C GLY A 73 3.55 -6.09 12.92
N PRO A 74 4.63 -5.59 12.32
CA PRO A 74 4.75 -4.19 11.96
C PRO A 74 3.63 -3.71 11.05
N ALA A 75 3.13 -2.49 11.27
CA ALA A 75 2.00 -1.92 10.55
C ALA A 75 2.40 -0.75 9.67
N VAL A 76 1.85 -0.69 8.44
CA VAL A 76 2.14 0.36 7.45
C VAL A 76 0.87 1.07 7.02
N TYR A 77 0.92 2.40 7.02
CA TYR A 77 -0.08 3.28 6.43
C TYR A 77 0.46 3.83 5.10
N LEU A 78 -0.14 3.46 3.98
CA LEU A 78 0.28 3.88 2.65
C LEU A 78 -0.53 5.05 2.13
N CYS A 79 0.18 6.13 1.83
CA CYS A 79 -0.37 7.32 1.21
C CYS A 79 -0.04 7.38 -0.30
N PRO A 80 -0.89 8.01 -1.12
CA PRO A 80 -0.58 8.24 -2.52
C PRO A 80 0.59 9.19 -2.76
N ASP A 81 0.87 10.14 -1.85
CA ASP A 81 1.97 11.11 -1.98
C ASP A 81 2.48 11.62 -0.64
N ASN A 82 3.59 12.38 -0.67
CA ASN A 82 4.23 12.90 0.54
C ASN A 82 3.39 13.97 1.26
N GLN A 83 2.52 14.70 0.57
CA GLN A 83 1.66 15.68 1.20
C GLN A 83 0.67 14.99 2.14
N LEU A 84 0.09 13.88 1.69
CA LEU A 84 -0.80 13.07 2.52
C LEU A 84 -0.05 12.34 3.64
N VAL A 85 1.22 11.95 3.44
CA VAL A 85 2.07 11.43 4.53
C VAL A 85 2.15 12.44 5.66
N ASN A 86 2.52 13.70 5.38
CA ASN A 86 2.61 14.75 6.39
C ASN A 86 1.27 14.98 7.12
N GLN A 87 0.15 15.01 6.38
CA GLN A 87 -1.17 15.17 6.99
C GLN A 87 -1.55 14.01 7.92
N VAL A 88 -1.19 12.77 7.57
CA VAL A 88 -1.43 11.59 8.42
C VAL A 88 -0.60 11.69 9.70
N ILE A 89 0.66 12.12 9.61
CA ILE A 89 1.54 12.29 10.77
C ILE A 89 1.02 13.38 11.71
N GLU A 90 0.67 14.55 11.16
CA GLU A 90 0.06 15.64 11.92
C GLU A 90 -1.21 15.18 12.65
N GLN A 91 -2.07 14.43 11.97
CA GLN A 91 -3.27 13.87 12.60
C GLN A 91 -2.93 12.83 13.68
N ALA A 92 -1.98 11.94 13.44
CA ALA A 92 -1.55 10.97 14.44
C ALA A 92 -1.06 11.64 15.73
N GLU A 93 -0.31 12.75 15.61
CA GLU A 93 0.15 13.57 16.74
C GLU A 93 -1.01 14.18 17.53
N LEU A 94 -2.10 14.63 16.86
CA LEU A 94 -3.27 15.17 17.53
C LEU A 94 -3.96 14.16 18.44
N TYR A 95 -3.90 12.89 18.06
CA TYR A 95 -4.51 11.78 18.80
C TYR A 95 -3.53 10.99 19.66
N GLY A 96 -2.24 11.34 19.66
CA GLY A 96 -1.21 10.63 20.42
C GLY A 96 -0.94 9.21 19.92
N ILE A 97 -1.17 8.94 18.63
CA ILE A 97 -0.89 7.64 17.99
C ILE A 97 0.58 7.61 17.56
N PRO A 98 1.38 6.59 17.98
CA PRO A 98 2.77 6.50 17.59
C PRO A 98 2.92 6.17 16.11
N VAL A 99 3.59 7.05 15.37
CA VAL A 99 3.90 6.91 13.95
C VAL A 99 5.38 7.20 13.71
N CYS A 100 5.92 6.67 12.62
CA CYS A 100 7.30 6.93 12.18
C CYS A 100 7.35 7.03 10.66
N GLU A 101 8.45 7.59 10.15
CA GLU A 101 8.76 7.73 8.73
C GLU A 101 10.06 7.03 8.37
N ILE A 102 10.26 6.76 7.07
CA ILE A 102 11.53 6.27 6.55
C ILE A 102 12.60 7.36 6.75
N VAL A 103 13.66 7.01 7.47
CA VAL A 103 14.77 7.91 7.75
C VAL A 103 15.74 7.93 6.56
N THR A 104 16.15 9.12 6.14
CA THR A 104 17.25 9.29 5.19
C THR A 104 18.52 9.57 5.98
N ALA A 105 19.54 8.72 5.83
CA ALA A 105 20.81 8.90 6.53
C ALA A 105 21.41 10.29 6.24
N PRO A 106 22.16 10.90 7.19
CA PRO A 106 22.69 12.26 7.07
C PRO A 106 23.53 12.54 5.81
N GLN A 107 24.09 11.49 5.20
CA GLN A 107 24.86 11.58 3.95
C GLN A 107 24.01 11.48 2.68
N GLY A 108 22.66 11.47 2.80
CA GLY A 108 21.72 11.54 1.68
C GLY A 108 21.65 10.31 0.77
N LYS A 109 22.41 9.25 1.02
CA LYS A 109 22.58 8.12 0.10
C LYS A 109 21.82 6.85 0.50
N LYS A 110 21.41 6.69 1.76
CA LYS A 110 20.77 5.45 2.23
C LYS A 110 19.49 5.75 3.00
N GLN A 111 18.42 5.11 2.60
CA GLN A 111 17.16 5.09 3.36
C GLN A 111 17.17 3.89 4.29
N GLU A 112 16.72 4.09 5.53
CA GLU A 112 16.66 3.07 6.56
C GLU A 112 15.25 2.97 7.13
N ILE A 113 14.85 1.74 7.44
CA ILE A 113 13.58 1.46 8.09
C ILE A 113 13.76 1.74 9.58
N PRO A 114 12.88 2.55 10.20
CA PRO A 114 12.97 2.87 11.62
C PRO A 114 12.86 1.64 12.52
N LEU A 115 13.61 1.60 13.62
CA LEU A 115 13.55 0.51 14.58
C LEU A 115 12.18 0.43 15.28
N GLU A 116 11.54 1.55 15.51
CA GLU A 116 10.19 1.65 16.09
C GLU A 116 9.15 0.89 15.23
N PHE A 117 9.30 0.93 13.92
CA PHE A 117 8.49 0.12 13.01
C PHE A 117 8.82 -1.36 13.12
N ILE A 118 10.11 -1.72 13.03
CA ILE A 118 10.56 -3.12 13.10
C ILE A 118 10.09 -3.78 14.39
N ASN A 119 10.14 -3.06 15.50
CA ASN A 119 9.71 -3.52 16.83
C ASN A 119 8.19 -3.49 17.04
N SER A 120 7.40 -3.05 16.04
CA SER A 120 5.96 -2.85 16.18
C SER A 120 5.60 -1.89 17.33
N GLU A 121 6.35 -0.80 17.46
CA GLU A 121 6.15 0.28 18.45
C GLU A 121 5.47 1.50 17.83
N ALA A 122 5.67 1.72 16.52
CA ALA A 122 5.05 2.80 15.75
C ALA A 122 4.58 2.32 14.38
N ILE A 123 3.51 2.94 13.87
CA ILE A 123 2.99 2.71 12.51
C ILE A 123 3.88 3.46 11.53
N LEU A 124 4.42 2.78 10.53
CA LEU A 124 5.15 3.45 9.45
C LEU A 124 4.17 4.13 8.50
N VAL A 125 4.30 5.43 8.34
CA VAL A 125 3.55 6.21 7.33
C VAL A 125 4.47 6.48 6.16
N THR A 126 4.07 6.05 4.96
CA THR A 126 4.94 6.18 3.77
C THR A 126 4.13 6.18 2.47
N THR A 127 4.81 6.37 1.34
CA THR A 127 4.17 6.33 0.02
C THR A 127 4.27 4.97 -0.63
N PHE A 128 3.36 4.70 -1.57
CA PHE A 128 3.37 3.51 -2.41
C PHE A 128 4.71 3.26 -3.09
N GLU A 129 5.35 4.33 -3.57
CA GLU A 129 6.62 4.26 -4.31
C GLU A 129 7.77 3.72 -3.46
N LYS A 130 7.72 3.88 -2.15
CA LYS A 130 8.74 3.37 -1.23
C LYS A 130 8.70 1.85 -1.05
N ILE A 131 7.50 1.27 -1.14
CA ILE A 131 7.31 -0.18 -1.01
C ILE A 131 7.34 -0.85 -2.39
N PHE A 132 6.55 -0.34 -3.34
CA PHE A 132 6.36 -0.96 -4.65
C PHE A 132 7.32 -0.38 -5.69
N ASN A 133 8.59 -0.76 -5.61
CA ASN A 133 9.61 -0.46 -6.63
C ASN A 133 10.65 -1.58 -6.68
N GLY A 134 11.38 -1.67 -7.80
CA GLY A 134 12.39 -2.72 -8.01
C GLY A 134 13.61 -2.68 -7.08
N LEU A 135 13.74 -1.61 -6.28
CA LEU A 135 14.82 -1.41 -5.30
C LEU A 135 14.26 -1.16 -3.90
N SER A 136 13.09 -1.74 -3.60
CA SER A 136 12.40 -1.53 -2.32
C SER A 136 13.33 -1.74 -1.14
N ILE A 137 13.29 -0.80 -0.18
CA ILE A 137 14.04 -0.93 1.08
C ILE A 137 13.55 -2.09 1.95
N PHE A 138 12.32 -2.56 1.71
CA PHE A 138 11.74 -3.74 2.38
C PHE A 138 12.28 -5.07 1.84
N GLY A 139 13.15 -5.03 0.84
CA GLY A 139 13.65 -6.23 0.18
C GLY A 139 12.65 -6.83 -0.83
N ILE A 140 13.17 -7.62 -1.75
CA ILE A 140 12.37 -8.33 -2.76
C ILE A 140 12.84 -9.78 -2.76
N ARG A 141 11.91 -10.73 -2.60
CA ARG A 141 12.25 -12.14 -2.56
C ARG A 141 12.93 -12.58 -3.87
N GLY A 142 14.11 -13.15 -3.74
CA GLY A 142 14.91 -13.63 -4.89
C GLY A 142 15.69 -12.54 -5.64
N ILE A 143 15.69 -11.30 -5.17
CA ILE A 143 16.44 -10.20 -5.79
C ILE A 143 17.37 -9.54 -4.75
N GLY A 144 18.67 -9.57 -5.02
CA GLY A 144 19.67 -8.90 -4.18
C GLY A 144 19.95 -9.62 -2.86
N SER A 145 20.74 -8.96 -2.00
CA SER A 145 21.19 -9.47 -0.68
C SER A 145 20.46 -8.84 0.51
N ARG A 146 19.43 -8.04 0.28
CA ARG A 146 18.69 -7.40 1.37
C ARG A 146 17.78 -8.39 2.07
N GLU A 147 17.79 -8.38 3.39
CA GLU A 147 16.80 -9.09 4.19
C GLU A 147 15.41 -8.53 3.90
N ILE A 148 14.42 -9.42 3.87
CA ILE A 148 13.03 -9.04 3.65
C ILE A 148 12.46 -8.55 4.97
N GLN A 149 12.00 -7.30 4.98
CA GLN A 149 11.24 -6.77 6.09
C GLN A 149 9.77 -7.14 5.93
N GLU A 150 9.28 -7.99 6.80
CA GLU A 150 7.87 -8.38 6.81
C GLU A 150 6.97 -7.25 7.30
N ILE A 151 5.77 -7.19 6.73
CA ILE A 151 4.69 -6.27 7.10
C ILE A 151 3.53 -7.12 7.61
N GLY A 152 3.11 -6.92 8.85
CA GLY A 152 2.02 -7.66 9.46
C GLY A 152 0.65 -7.12 9.06
N ALA A 153 0.51 -5.78 9.01
CA ALA A 153 -0.73 -5.12 8.60
C ALA A 153 -0.45 -3.94 7.66
N LEU A 154 -1.28 -3.81 6.63
CA LEU A 154 -1.15 -2.77 5.61
C LEU A 154 -2.49 -2.06 5.39
N LEU A 155 -2.50 -0.74 5.46
CA LEU A 155 -3.63 0.09 5.08
C LEU A 155 -3.25 0.92 3.85
N ILE A 156 -4.15 0.99 2.89
CA ILE A 156 -4.01 1.78 1.67
C ILE A 156 -5.00 2.92 1.72
N ASP A 157 -4.51 4.13 1.89
CA ASP A 157 -5.33 5.34 1.79
C ASP A 157 -5.57 5.70 0.33
N ASP A 158 -6.78 6.19 0.04
CA ASP A 158 -7.23 6.46 -1.32
C ASP A 158 -6.79 5.34 -2.30
N ALA A 159 -7.34 4.15 -2.10
CA ALA A 159 -6.98 2.96 -2.87
C ALA A 159 -7.05 3.19 -4.39
N HIS A 160 -7.95 4.07 -4.86
CA HIS A 160 -8.08 4.38 -6.27
C HIS A 160 -6.84 5.08 -6.86
N SER A 161 -6.35 6.12 -6.18
CA SER A 161 -5.12 6.82 -6.56
C SER A 161 -3.88 5.96 -6.35
N SER A 162 -3.84 5.25 -5.25
CA SER A 162 -2.72 4.39 -4.86
C SER A 162 -2.50 3.22 -5.81
N ILE A 163 -3.55 2.52 -6.25
CA ILE A 163 -3.46 1.41 -7.22
C ILE A 163 -2.97 1.92 -8.58
N LYS A 164 -3.40 3.10 -9.02
CA LYS A 164 -2.87 3.71 -10.27
C LYS A 164 -1.36 3.92 -10.19
N LYS A 165 -0.86 4.41 -9.05
CA LYS A 165 0.59 4.60 -8.83
C LYS A 165 1.34 3.27 -8.78
N ALA A 166 0.81 2.27 -8.10
CA ALA A 166 1.40 0.93 -8.07
C ALA A 166 1.53 0.33 -9.47
N ARG A 167 0.48 0.44 -10.29
CA ARG A 167 0.51 0.01 -11.70
C ARG A 167 1.60 0.73 -12.50
N LYS A 168 1.73 2.05 -12.33
CA LYS A 168 2.76 2.84 -13.01
C LYS A 168 4.18 2.38 -12.64
N GLN A 169 4.43 2.09 -11.37
CA GLN A 169 5.72 1.60 -10.89
C GLN A 169 6.07 0.19 -11.39
N SER A 170 5.05 -0.62 -11.67
CA SER A 170 5.21 -1.98 -12.20
C SER A 170 5.08 -2.03 -13.74
N THR A 171 5.05 -0.87 -14.41
CA THR A 171 4.89 -0.77 -15.87
C THR A 171 6.13 -0.15 -16.46
N PHE A 172 6.69 -0.80 -17.46
CA PHE A 172 7.69 -0.19 -18.34
C PHE A 172 7.16 -0.18 -19.78
N VAL A 173 7.55 0.83 -20.53
CA VAL A 173 7.12 1.03 -21.90
C VAL A 173 8.27 0.67 -22.84
N ILE A 174 8.01 -0.22 -23.78
CA ILE A 174 8.96 -0.58 -24.82
C ILE A 174 8.52 0.14 -26.09
N PRO A 175 9.27 1.12 -26.58
CA PRO A 175 8.96 1.81 -27.82
C PRO A 175 9.00 0.85 -29.02
N SER A 176 8.16 1.09 -30.03
CA SER A 176 8.05 0.22 -31.23
C SER A 176 9.35 0.10 -32.08
N HIS A 177 10.27 1.07 -31.93
CA HIS A 177 11.58 1.03 -32.58
C HIS A 177 12.61 0.18 -31.82
N ASN A 178 12.30 -0.29 -30.62
CA ASN A 178 13.19 -1.16 -29.87
C ASN A 178 13.05 -2.61 -30.38
N SER A 179 14.18 -3.30 -30.57
CA SER A 179 14.21 -4.68 -31.04
C SER A 179 13.41 -5.66 -30.14
N MET A 180 13.35 -5.38 -28.84
CA MET A 180 12.55 -6.18 -27.90
C MET A 180 11.04 -6.07 -28.16
N TYR A 181 10.56 -4.97 -28.76
CA TYR A 181 9.13 -4.80 -29.03
C TYR A 181 8.60 -5.88 -29.94
N SER A 182 9.28 -6.12 -31.08
CA SER A 182 8.89 -7.14 -32.03
C SER A 182 8.94 -8.56 -31.44
N ALA A 183 9.95 -8.84 -30.65
CA ALA A 183 10.07 -10.14 -29.99
C ALA A 183 8.94 -10.38 -28.98
N ILE A 184 8.63 -9.38 -28.15
CA ILE A 184 7.53 -9.48 -27.16
C ILE A 184 6.18 -9.52 -27.87
N PHE A 185 5.97 -8.72 -28.93
CA PHE A 185 4.74 -8.77 -29.70
C PHE A 185 4.50 -10.15 -30.28
N ALA A 186 5.52 -10.77 -30.89
CA ALA A 186 5.45 -12.12 -31.45
C ALA A 186 5.06 -13.19 -30.40
N LEU A 187 5.46 -13.05 -29.16
CA LEU A 187 5.07 -13.97 -28.08
C LEU A 187 3.55 -14.02 -27.85
N PHE A 188 2.86 -12.90 -28.10
CA PHE A 188 1.43 -12.75 -27.79
C PHE A 188 0.56 -12.55 -29.04
N GLU A 189 1.12 -12.72 -30.24
CA GLU A 189 0.45 -12.48 -31.53
C GLU A 189 -0.86 -13.26 -31.61
N GLU A 190 -0.83 -14.57 -31.37
CA GLU A 190 -2.02 -15.42 -31.36
C GLU A 190 -3.08 -15.03 -30.34
N ASP A 191 -2.64 -14.61 -29.14
CA ASP A 191 -3.54 -14.24 -28.05
C ASP A 191 -4.25 -12.92 -28.32
N ILE A 192 -3.59 -12.00 -29.04
CA ILE A 192 -4.17 -10.72 -29.47
C ILE A 192 -5.11 -10.95 -30.65
N GLU A 193 -4.71 -11.78 -31.63
CA GLU A 193 -5.50 -12.11 -32.81
C GLU A 193 -6.82 -12.79 -32.42
N LYS A 194 -6.79 -13.75 -31.48
CA LYS A 194 -8.00 -14.43 -30.95
C LYS A 194 -8.99 -13.47 -30.28
N GLN A 195 -8.51 -12.36 -29.71
CA GLN A 195 -9.41 -11.38 -29.11
C GLN A 195 -10.13 -10.53 -30.17
N SER A 196 -9.44 -10.12 -31.22
CA SER A 196 -10.01 -9.33 -32.32
C SER A 196 -9.02 -9.25 -33.47
N TYR A 197 -9.31 -9.92 -34.56
CA TYR A 197 -8.51 -9.91 -35.78
C TYR A 197 -8.29 -8.48 -36.32
N GLY A 198 -9.34 -7.66 -36.37
CA GLY A 198 -9.23 -6.27 -36.83
C GLY A 198 -8.28 -5.42 -35.95
N ALA A 199 -8.42 -5.51 -34.65
CA ALA A 199 -7.52 -4.81 -33.72
C ALA A 199 -6.08 -5.32 -33.85
N PHE A 200 -5.87 -6.62 -34.00
CA PHE A 200 -4.56 -7.20 -34.24
C PHE A 200 -3.90 -6.62 -35.49
N GLN A 201 -4.62 -6.55 -36.60
CA GLN A 201 -4.10 -5.97 -37.84
C GLN A 201 -3.73 -4.48 -37.68
N SER A 202 -4.56 -3.70 -37.00
CA SER A 202 -4.27 -2.30 -36.70
C SER A 202 -3.01 -2.13 -35.86
N ILE A 203 -2.86 -2.94 -34.82
CA ILE A 203 -1.66 -2.92 -33.96
C ILE A 203 -0.41 -3.32 -34.74
N LYS A 204 -0.52 -4.36 -35.57
CA LYS A 204 0.58 -4.82 -36.44
C LYS A 204 1.03 -3.75 -37.45
N LYS A 205 0.09 -2.91 -37.94
CA LYS A 205 0.38 -1.75 -38.78
C LYS A 205 0.91 -0.54 -38.02
N GLY A 206 0.96 -0.59 -36.70
CA GLY A 206 1.43 0.51 -35.86
C GLY A 206 0.42 1.62 -35.61
N GLU A 207 -0.88 1.36 -35.79
CA GLU A 207 -1.95 2.33 -35.49
C GLU A 207 -2.02 2.62 -34.00
N ARG A 208 -1.79 3.90 -33.62
CA ARG A 208 -1.72 4.32 -32.21
C ARG A 208 -3.07 4.41 -31.50
N SER A 209 -4.16 4.44 -32.27
CA SER A 209 -5.54 4.54 -31.74
C SER A 209 -6.07 3.22 -31.22
N VAL A 210 -5.41 2.11 -31.50
CA VAL A 210 -5.85 0.77 -31.11
C VAL A 210 -4.88 0.16 -30.11
N SER A 211 -5.43 -0.37 -29.01
CA SER A 211 -4.67 -1.11 -28.01
C SER A 211 -5.43 -2.35 -27.55
N ARG A 212 -4.73 -3.38 -27.13
CA ARG A 212 -5.30 -4.57 -26.49
C ARG A 212 -4.46 -4.97 -25.30
N LEU A 213 -5.13 -5.49 -24.28
CA LEU A 213 -4.46 -6.07 -23.13
C LEU A 213 -4.14 -7.52 -23.44
N VAL A 214 -2.90 -7.93 -23.16
CA VAL A 214 -2.56 -9.35 -23.15
C VAL A 214 -3.24 -10.00 -21.94
N PRO A 215 -4.06 -11.05 -22.11
CA PRO A 215 -4.71 -11.71 -20.99
C PRO A 215 -3.70 -12.30 -20.00
N TYR A 216 -4.01 -12.24 -18.71
CA TYR A 216 -3.14 -12.74 -17.66
C TYR A 216 -2.74 -14.21 -17.86
N TRP A 217 -3.66 -15.07 -18.31
CA TRP A 217 -3.38 -16.50 -18.57
C TRP A 217 -2.36 -16.70 -19.69
N ALA A 218 -2.41 -15.89 -20.76
CA ALA A 218 -1.43 -15.94 -21.86
C ALA A 218 -0.04 -15.56 -21.34
N TYR A 219 0.05 -14.49 -20.55
CA TYR A 219 1.28 -14.09 -19.88
C TYR A 219 1.83 -15.20 -18.98
N LYS A 220 0.98 -15.77 -18.11
CA LYS A 220 1.36 -16.84 -17.18
C LYS A 220 1.85 -18.11 -17.90
N ALA A 221 1.26 -18.43 -19.05
CA ALA A 221 1.70 -19.57 -19.85
C ALA A 221 3.11 -19.40 -20.43
N LYS A 222 3.45 -18.16 -20.83
CA LYS A 222 4.76 -17.83 -21.45
C LYS A 222 5.89 -17.61 -20.42
N LEU A 223 5.59 -17.45 -19.13
CA LEU A 223 6.61 -17.33 -18.06
C LEU A 223 7.38 -18.64 -17.79
N LYS A 224 6.94 -19.77 -18.35
CA LYS A 224 7.56 -21.08 -18.14
C LYS A 224 8.46 -21.52 -19.29
N THR A 225 8.57 -20.72 -20.30
CA THR A 225 9.48 -20.86 -21.44
C THR A 225 10.67 -19.92 -21.31
#